data_42bc2ae5bda640e1ca165e7a25cbde9a
#
_entry.id   42bc2ae5bda640e1ca165e7a25cbde9a
#
_cell.length_a   1.000
_cell.length_b   1.000
_cell.length_c   1.000
_cell.angle_alpha   90.00
_cell.angle_beta   90.00
_cell.angle_gamma   90.00
#
_symmetry.space_group_name_H-M   'P 1'
#
loop_
_entity.id
_entity.type
_entity.pdbx_description
1 polymer ?
#
loop_
_entity_poly.entity_id
_entity_poly.type
_entity_poly.pdbx_seq_one_letter_code
_entity_poly.pdbx_strand_id
1 'polypeptide(L)'
;MSPDPRSSELLTEIAGAAEVLDRGLRGPAWEVGALRGHGWLQAALPSEMGGKGWGQSAAGANDGFTALFSLASASLPATRLYEGHINAIRLIDRHGTPAQRDRFLAEVRDGALLAIWGAEGDRPTRIVAADHNHALHGTKTFASGLGEVAYAIVTARDEQGACQMVIAPAGEPHRWRTEVWDVTAMVGTSSGEFNTDHLPASQEWLLGQPGALWMEPDFNGGVWRLCAGYAGAMTAIASATLDHARQRGLCDDAPTRLRLGHIAHHAHTALLWSWQACRTAELPGETNRAVATSLFAREAIESAAAAQLQLVERIAGTSLHRRGSALGRHVRDLRFFLRQAALDGKLDTALSLWQDQTLFLLDDLQRFASLPC
;
A
#
# COMPACT_ATOMS: atom_id res chain seq x y z
N MET A 1 21.62 -12.69 -1.73
CA MET A 1 21.88 -11.58 -0.78
C MET A 1 20.75 -11.57 0.26
N SER A 2 21.03 -11.25 1.54
CA SER A 2 19.96 -11.04 2.51
C SER A 2 19.25 -9.73 2.18
N PRO A 3 17.91 -9.69 2.09
CA PRO A 3 17.20 -8.47 1.79
C PRO A 3 17.43 -7.41 2.87
N ASP A 4 17.71 -6.17 2.43
CA ASP A 4 17.89 -5.00 3.28
C ASP A 4 16.77 -3.98 2.99
N PRO A 5 15.95 -3.59 3.98
CA PRO A 5 14.86 -2.64 3.79
C PRO A 5 15.32 -1.21 3.44
N ARG A 6 16.63 -0.97 3.44
CA ARG A 6 17.29 0.31 3.09
C ARG A 6 18.21 0.19 1.89
N SER A 7 18.10 -0.88 1.09
CA SER A 7 18.98 -1.14 -0.05
C SER A 7 19.04 0.05 -1.00
N SER A 8 20.14 0.82 -0.94
CA SER A 8 20.35 1.98 -1.83
C SER A 8 20.48 1.55 -3.29
N GLU A 9 20.99 0.35 -3.55
CA GLU A 9 21.10 -0.22 -4.89
C GLU A 9 19.74 -0.44 -5.52
N LEU A 10 18.83 -1.16 -4.82
CA LEU A 10 17.45 -1.36 -5.26
C LEU A 10 16.71 -0.04 -5.46
N LEU A 11 16.81 0.89 -4.50
CA LEU A 11 16.09 2.17 -4.59
C LEU A 11 16.59 3.02 -5.75
N THR A 12 17.89 3.00 -6.05
CA THR A 12 18.47 3.68 -7.21
C THR A 12 18.00 3.05 -8.52
N GLU A 13 17.96 1.72 -8.59
CA GLU A 13 17.47 0.98 -9.75
C GLU A 13 16.00 1.33 -10.03
N ILE A 14 15.15 1.30 -9.03
CA ILE A 14 13.71 1.66 -9.13
C ILE A 14 13.51 3.12 -9.54
N ALA A 15 14.21 4.05 -8.90
CA ALA A 15 14.13 5.47 -9.24
C ALA A 15 14.56 5.75 -10.69
N GLY A 16 15.56 5.01 -11.19
CA GLY A 16 16.04 5.13 -12.57
C GLY A 16 15.00 4.73 -13.62
N ALA A 17 14.13 3.79 -13.33
CA ALA A 17 13.06 3.35 -14.23
C ALA A 17 11.79 4.25 -14.18
N ALA A 18 11.64 5.06 -13.15
CA ALA A 18 10.39 5.72 -12.81
C ALA A 18 9.86 6.69 -13.90
N GLU A 19 10.72 7.36 -14.68
CA GLU A 19 10.26 8.23 -15.78
C GLU A 19 9.67 7.43 -16.93
N VAL A 20 10.26 6.29 -17.28
CA VAL A 20 9.79 5.43 -18.36
C VAL A 20 8.42 4.84 -18.01
N LEU A 21 8.26 4.44 -16.77
CA LEU A 21 7.00 3.92 -16.22
C LEU A 21 5.91 5.00 -16.14
N ASP A 22 6.25 6.22 -15.71
CA ASP A 22 5.33 7.37 -15.66
C ASP A 22 4.78 7.75 -17.04
N ARG A 23 5.54 7.47 -18.10
CA ARG A 23 5.12 7.69 -19.49
C ARG A 23 4.28 6.54 -20.05
N GLY A 24 4.06 5.46 -19.31
CA GLY A 24 3.38 4.26 -19.79
C GLY A 24 4.14 3.50 -20.88
N LEU A 25 5.44 3.76 -21.04
CA LEU A 25 6.27 3.10 -22.09
C LEU A 25 6.66 1.68 -21.74
N ARG A 26 6.55 1.30 -20.47
CA ARG A 26 6.76 -0.05 -19.93
C ARG A 26 5.78 -0.32 -18.79
N GLY A 27 5.42 -1.59 -18.63
CA GLY A 27 4.69 -2.06 -17.44
C GLY A 27 5.61 -2.23 -16.22
N PRO A 28 5.07 -2.67 -15.07
CA PRO A 28 5.78 -2.77 -13.79
C PRO A 28 6.79 -3.93 -13.72
N ALA A 29 6.97 -4.71 -14.79
CA ALA A 29 7.87 -5.87 -14.83
C ALA A 29 9.29 -5.55 -14.34
N TRP A 30 9.79 -4.36 -14.65
CA TRP A 30 11.10 -3.92 -14.20
C TRP A 30 11.16 -3.76 -12.67
N GLU A 31 10.23 -3.02 -12.09
CA GLU A 31 10.18 -2.78 -10.63
C GLU A 31 9.93 -4.09 -9.87
N VAL A 32 9.02 -4.93 -10.36
CA VAL A 32 8.76 -6.25 -9.77
C VAL A 32 9.96 -7.17 -9.91
N GLY A 33 10.65 -7.13 -11.05
CA GLY A 33 11.90 -7.85 -11.28
C GLY A 33 13.01 -7.43 -10.33
N ALA A 34 13.17 -6.12 -10.09
CA ALA A 34 14.13 -5.58 -9.12
C ALA A 34 13.79 -6.02 -7.70
N LEU A 35 12.54 -5.89 -7.26
CA LEU A 35 12.08 -6.37 -5.95
C LEU A 35 12.37 -7.88 -5.77
N ARG A 36 12.11 -8.68 -6.80
CA ARG A 36 12.39 -10.12 -6.80
C ARG A 36 13.89 -10.39 -6.70
N GLY A 37 14.70 -9.73 -7.52
CA GLY A 37 16.16 -9.90 -7.58
C GLY A 37 16.86 -9.54 -6.28
N HIS A 38 16.35 -8.55 -5.55
CA HIS A 38 16.84 -8.15 -4.22
C HIS A 38 16.19 -8.93 -3.06
N GLY A 39 15.33 -9.91 -3.33
CA GLY A 39 14.71 -10.78 -2.33
C GLY A 39 13.61 -10.12 -1.50
N TRP A 40 13.08 -8.98 -1.94
CA TRP A 40 12.06 -8.25 -1.19
C TRP A 40 10.71 -8.97 -1.21
N LEU A 41 10.34 -9.62 -2.33
CA LEU A 41 9.10 -10.39 -2.38
C LEU A 41 9.12 -11.52 -1.33
N GLN A 42 10.24 -12.22 -1.21
CA GLN A 42 10.42 -13.29 -0.22
C GLN A 42 10.55 -12.75 1.21
N ALA A 43 11.07 -11.52 1.39
CA ALA A 43 11.23 -10.93 2.72
C ALA A 43 9.89 -10.74 3.45
N ALA A 44 8.80 -10.56 2.73
CA ALA A 44 7.45 -10.45 3.29
C ALA A 44 6.89 -11.79 3.81
N LEU A 45 7.46 -12.94 3.45
CA LEU A 45 7.04 -14.25 4.01
C LEU A 45 7.27 -14.31 5.51
N PRO A 46 6.41 -15.03 6.26
CA PRO A 46 6.67 -15.39 7.65
C PRO A 46 8.05 -16.05 7.83
N SER A 47 8.67 -15.88 8.99
CA SER A 47 10.02 -16.38 9.24
C SER A 47 10.09 -17.92 9.18
N GLU A 48 9.04 -18.60 9.62
CA GLU A 48 8.92 -20.06 9.53
C GLU A 48 8.79 -20.59 8.09
N MET A 49 8.42 -19.71 7.15
CA MET A 49 8.36 -20.01 5.72
C MET A 49 9.62 -19.56 4.97
N GLY A 50 10.68 -19.17 5.70
CA GLY A 50 11.97 -18.75 5.15
C GLY A 50 12.08 -17.26 4.79
N GLY A 51 11.07 -16.44 5.14
CA GLY A 51 11.09 -14.99 4.96
C GLY A 51 11.76 -14.24 6.11
N LYS A 52 11.51 -12.92 6.15
CA LYS A 52 11.92 -12.00 7.22
C LYS A 52 10.73 -11.47 8.04
N GLY A 53 9.52 -11.86 7.69
CA GLY A 53 8.31 -11.41 8.35
C GLY A 53 7.99 -9.93 8.17
N TRP A 54 8.52 -9.26 7.13
CA TRP A 54 8.32 -7.84 6.93
C TRP A 54 6.84 -7.47 6.82
N GLY A 55 6.33 -6.72 7.81
CA GLY A 55 4.93 -6.32 7.89
C GLY A 55 3.96 -7.44 8.26
N GLN A 56 4.46 -8.62 8.70
CA GLN A 56 3.62 -9.76 9.07
C GLN A 56 3.40 -9.88 10.59
N SER A 57 4.34 -9.38 11.39
CA SER A 57 4.32 -9.50 12.83
C SER A 57 5.02 -8.33 13.50
N ALA A 58 4.90 -8.21 14.82
CA ALA A 58 5.62 -7.19 15.60
C ALA A 58 7.13 -7.22 15.38
N ALA A 59 7.74 -8.40 15.24
CA ALA A 59 9.17 -8.54 14.98
C ALA A 59 9.60 -7.99 13.61
N GLY A 60 8.75 -8.15 12.58
CA GLY A 60 9.02 -7.68 11.23
C GLY A 60 8.41 -6.31 10.89
N ALA A 61 7.71 -5.68 11.84
CA ALA A 61 6.98 -4.42 11.60
C ALA A 61 7.92 -3.27 11.22
N ASN A 62 9.02 -3.12 11.95
CA ASN A 62 9.99 -2.05 11.72
C ASN A 62 10.64 -2.14 10.34
N ASP A 63 11.03 -3.34 9.93
CA ASP A 63 11.64 -3.56 8.62
C ASP A 63 10.60 -3.41 7.51
N GLY A 64 9.39 -3.91 7.71
CA GLY A 64 8.27 -3.73 6.79
C GLY A 64 7.91 -2.26 6.59
N PHE A 65 7.87 -1.48 7.69
CA PHE A 65 7.69 -0.03 7.64
C PHE A 65 8.81 0.63 6.84
N THR A 66 10.06 0.31 7.18
CA THR A 66 11.23 0.89 6.53
C THR A 66 11.26 0.58 5.04
N ALA A 67 10.91 -0.66 4.66
CA ALA A 67 10.82 -1.07 3.26
C ALA A 67 9.76 -0.25 2.50
N LEU A 68 8.53 -0.16 3.01
CA LEU A 68 7.46 0.61 2.39
C LEU A 68 7.79 2.11 2.29
N PHE A 69 8.33 2.69 3.35
CA PHE A 69 8.75 4.09 3.39
C PHE A 69 9.87 4.38 2.38
N SER A 70 10.92 3.55 2.39
CA SER A 70 12.07 3.73 1.49
C SER A 70 11.68 3.52 0.03
N LEU A 71 10.88 2.49 -0.27
CA LEU A 71 10.41 2.23 -1.62
C LEU A 71 9.55 3.38 -2.16
N ALA A 72 8.69 3.96 -1.32
CA ALA A 72 7.85 5.09 -1.70
C ALA A 72 8.65 6.37 -1.99
N SER A 73 9.83 6.51 -1.42
CA SER A 73 10.72 7.61 -1.76
C SER A 73 11.32 7.48 -3.18
N ALA A 74 11.39 6.28 -3.72
CA ALA A 74 11.84 6.00 -5.08
C ALA A 74 10.66 5.91 -6.07
N SER A 75 9.61 5.14 -5.74
CA SER A 75 8.44 4.90 -6.59
C SER A 75 7.20 4.58 -5.74
N LEU A 76 6.21 5.46 -5.75
CA LEU A 76 4.92 5.20 -5.09
C LEU A 76 4.12 4.09 -5.79
N PRO A 77 4.12 3.99 -7.15
CA PRO A 77 3.58 2.83 -7.85
C PRO A 77 4.15 1.48 -7.39
N ALA A 78 5.47 1.34 -7.32
CA ALA A 78 6.11 0.12 -6.84
C ALA A 78 5.71 -0.20 -5.40
N THR A 79 5.62 0.83 -4.54
CA THR A 79 5.17 0.68 -3.16
C THR A 79 3.74 0.17 -3.08
N ARG A 80 2.84 0.62 -3.94
CA ARG A 80 1.45 0.12 -3.99
C ARG A 80 1.40 -1.37 -4.32
N LEU A 81 2.25 -1.83 -5.26
CA LEU A 81 2.33 -3.26 -5.60
C LEU A 81 2.88 -4.07 -4.43
N TYR A 82 3.96 -3.59 -3.80
CA TYR A 82 4.59 -4.28 -2.68
C TYR A 82 3.73 -4.28 -1.42
N GLU A 83 3.01 -3.20 -1.14
CA GLU A 83 2.03 -3.13 -0.04
C GLU A 83 0.90 -4.15 -0.22
N GLY A 84 0.35 -4.25 -1.44
CA GLY A 84 -0.64 -5.26 -1.78
C GLY A 84 -0.12 -6.69 -1.61
N HIS A 85 1.15 -6.92 -1.95
CA HIS A 85 1.82 -8.19 -1.77
C HIS A 85 1.97 -8.60 -0.29
N ILE A 86 2.45 -7.68 0.56
CA ILE A 86 2.54 -7.89 2.01
C ILE A 86 1.16 -8.24 2.59
N ASN A 87 0.14 -7.49 2.21
CA ASN A 87 -1.22 -7.72 2.71
C ASN A 87 -1.80 -9.06 2.23
N ALA A 88 -1.55 -9.45 0.97
CA ALA A 88 -2.00 -10.74 0.46
C ALA A 88 -1.35 -11.91 1.19
N ILE A 89 -0.04 -11.86 1.44
CA ILE A 89 0.67 -12.86 2.24
C ILE A 89 0.05 -12.94 3.64
N ARG A 90 -0.19 -11.80 4.30
CA ARG A 90 -0.77 -11.75 5.63
C ARG A 90 -2.15 -12.38 5.71
N LEU A 91 -3.02 -12.14 4.73
CA LEU A 91 -4.34 -12.74 4.68
C LEU A 91 -4.27 -14.26 4.46
N ILE A 92 -3.38 -14.73 3.58
CA ILE A 92 -3.17 -16.17 3.36
C ILE A 92 -2.60 -16.83 4.62
N ASP A 93 -1.64 -16.20 5.27
CA ASP A 93 -1.04 -16.74 6.50
C ASP A 93 -2.06 -16.86 7.64
N ARG A 94 -2.92 -15.86 7.82
CA ARG A 94 -3.91 -15.81 8.92
C ARG A 94 -5.18 -16.60 8.68
N HIS A 95 -5.67 -16.64 7.45
CA HIS A 95 -6.97 -17.19 7.12
C HIS A 95 -6.93 -18.43 6.24
N GLY A 96 -5.76 -18.75 5.70
CA GLY A 96 -5.57 -19.92 4.84
C GLY A 96 -5.54 -21.22 5.62
N THR A 97 -6.05 -22.28 5.01
CA THR A 97 -5.80 -23.64 5.47
C THR A 97 -4.32 -23.98 5.36
N PRO A 98 -3.80 -24.99 6.09
CA PRO A 98 -2.41 -25.42 5.93
C PRO A 98 -2.03 -25.68 4.46
N ALA A 99 -2.89 -26.35 3.70
CA ALA A 99 -2.65 -26.64 2.28
C ALA A 99 -2.58 -25.35 1.41
N GLN A 100 -3.42 -24.35 1.70
CA GLN A 100 -3.38 -23.06 1.00
C GLN A 100 -2.10 -22.28 1.35
N ARG A 101 -1.72 -22.23 2.64
CA ARG A 101 -0.46 -21.63 3.07
C ARG A 101 0.73 -22.26 2.36
N ASP A 102 0.82 -23.59 2.40
CA ASP A 102 1.92 -24.34 1.77
C ASP A 102 1.98 -24.07 0.26
N ARG A 103 0.84 -24.07 -0.42
CA ARG A 103 0.76 -23.85 -1.88
C ARG A 103 1.13 -22.42 -2.26
N PHE A 104 0.39 -21.43 -1.76
CA PHE A 104 0.50 -20.06 -2.25
C PHE A 104 1.72 -19.30 -1.70
N LEU A 105 2.19 -19.62 -0.47
CA LEU A 105 3.42 -19.04 0.05
C LEU A 105 4.68 -19.71 -0.56
N ALA A 106 4.59 -20.94 -1.07
CA ALA A 106 5.65 -21.52 -1.89
C ALA A 106 5.83 -20.75 -3.21
N GLU A 107 4.76 -20.34 -3.87
CA GLU A 107 4.83 -19.50 -5.07
C GLU A 107 5.57 -18.17 -4.79
N VAL A 108 5.32 -17.56 -3.63
CA VAL A 108 6.06 -16.36 -3.21
C VAL A 108 7.55 -16.65 -3.00
N ARG A 109 7.90 -17.78 -2.40
CA ARG A 109 9.30 -18.22 -2.24
C ARG A 109 9.98 -18.35 -3.59
N ASP A 110 9.25 -18.77 -4.62
CA ASP A 110 9.72 -18.89 -5.99
C ASP A 110 9.66 -17.55 -6.76
N GLY A 111 9.28 -16.47 -6.09
CA GLY A 111 9.31 -15.10 -6.59
C GLY A 111 8.00 -14.59 -7.18
N ALA A 112 6.86 -15.22 -6.90
CA ALA A 112 5.55 -14.71 -7.32
C ALA A 112 5.18 -13.42 -6.58
N LEU A 113 4.60 -12.46 -7.31
CA LEU A 113 3.92 -11.31 -6.75
C LEU A 113 2.45 -11.67 -6.49
N LEU A 114 1.96 -11.36 -5.30
CA LEU A 114 0.54 -11.46 -4.94
C LEU A 114 -0.10 -10.08 -4.86
N ALA A 115 -1.44 -10.03 -4.94
CA ALA A 115 -2.19 -8.77 -4.81
C ALA A 115 -3.52 -8.96 -4.06
N ILE A 116 -4.17 -7.83 -3.74
CA ILE A 116 -5.56 -7.77 -3.27
C ILE A 116 -6.34 -6.82 -4.17
N TRP A 117 -7.42 -7.33 -4.78
CA TRP A 117 -8.31 -6.57 -5.64
C TRP A 117 -9.73 -6.63 -5.10
N GLY A 118 -10.07 -5.65 -4.24
CA GLY A 118 -11.37 -5.59 -3.58
C GLY A 118 -12.40 -4.71 -4.28
N ALA A 119 -11.97 -3.76 -5.13
CA ALA A 119 -12.88 -2.82 -5.77
C ALA A 119 -13.70 -3.51 -6.88
N GLU A 120 -15.03 -3.32 -6.83
CA GLU A 120 -15.92 -3.87 -7.83
C GLU A 120 -15.82 -3.07 -9.14
N GLY A 121 -15.83 -3.80 -10.27
CA GLY A 121 -15.99 -3.23 -11.61
C GLY A 121 -17.47 -3.01 -11.96
N ASP A 122 -17.75 -2.84 -13.24
CA ASP A 122 -19.11 -2.60 -13.74
C ASP A 122 -20.06 -3.77 -13.43
N ARG A 123 -19.52 -4.99 -13.33
CA ARG A 123 -20.25 -6.20 -12.92
C ARG A 123 -19.71 -6.66 -11.57
N PRO A 124 -20.44 -6.44 -10.44
CA PRO A 124 -19.99 -6.90 -9.12
C PRO A 124 -19.70 -8.40 -9.09
N THR A 125 -18.56 -8.75 -8.50
CA THR A 125 -18.09 -10.14 -8.44
C THR A 125 -18.93 -10.97 -7.48
N ARG A 126 -19.42 -12.11 -7.96
CA ARG A 126 -20.26 -13.07 -7.23
C ARG A 126 -19.70 -14.47 -7.35
N ILE A 127 -19.99 -15.30 -6.34
CA ILE A 127 -19.81 -16.75 -6.39
C ILE A 127 -21.13 -17.31 -6.90
N VAL A 128 -21.08 -18.08 -7.98
CA VAL A 128 -22.25 -18.71 -8.62
C VAL A 128 -22.06 -20.22 -8.72
N ALA A 129 -23.16 -20.96 -8.65
CA ALA A 129 -23.13 -22.40 -8.91
C ALA A 129 -22.72 -22.67 -10.36
N ALA A 130 -21.82 -23.63 -10.55
CA ALA A 130 -21.34 -24.09 -11.88
C ALA A 130 -21.17 -25.60 -11.86
N ASP A 131 -21.99 -26.30 -12.64
CA ASP A 131 -22.06 -27.78 -12.75
C ASP A 131 -22.00 -28.49 -11.37
N HIS A 132 -20.83 -28.98 -10.97
CA HIS A 132 -20.60 -29.67 -9.69
C HIS A 132 -19.82 -28.84 -8.70
N ASN A 133 -19.57 -27.55 -8.97
CA ASN A 133 -18.70 -26.64 -8.19
C ASN A 133 -19.25 -25.21 -8.17
N HIS A 134 -18.43 -24.28 -7.68
CA HIS A 134 -18.70 -22.84 -7.75
C HIS A 134 -17.65 -22.15 -8.59
N ALA A 135 -18.04 -21.08 -9.27
CA ALA A 135 -17.18 -20.22 -10.05
C ALA A 135 -17.44 -18.74 -9.73
N LEU A 136 -16.46 -17.91 -10.03
CA LEU A 136 -16.63 -16.45 -9.98
C LEU A 136 -17.34 -15.96 -11.24
N HIS A 137 -18.10 -14.88 -11.10
CA HIS A 137 -18.70 -14.14 -12.19
C HIS A 137 -18.70 -12.64 -11.87
N GLY A 138 -18.09 -11.82 -12.74
CA GLY A 138 -18.00 -10.38 -12.56
C GLY A 138 -16.65 -9.79 -12.95
N THR A 139 -16.39 -8.56 -12.51
CA THR A 139 -15.14 -7.87 -12.81
C THR A 139 -14.63 -7.11 -11.59
N LYS A 140 -13.30 -6.98 -11.47
CA LYS A 140 -12.64 -6.11 -10.51
C LYS A 140 -12.03 -4.93 -11.23
N THR A 141 -12.14 -3.75 -10.63
CA THR A 141 -11.45 -2.54 -11.09
C THR A 141 -10.29 -2.17 -10.17
N PHE A 142 -9.46 -1.23 -10.59
CA PHE A 142 -8.22 -0.89 -9.87
C PHE A 142 -7.34 -2.10 -9.56
N ALA A 143 -7.37 -3.12 -10.42
CA ALA A 143 -6.54 -4.30 -10.32
C ALA A 143 -5.08 -3.94 -10.64
N SER A 144 -4.31 -3.56 -9.60
CA SER A 144 -2.93 -3.12 -9.76
C SER A 144 -1.98 -4.30 -10.00
N GLY A 145 -1.01 -4.13 -10.90
CA GLY A 145 0.01 -5.13 -11.21
C GLY A 145 -0.45 -6.15 -12.25
N LEU A 146 -1.43 -5.80 -13.10
CA LEU A 146 -1.79 -6.66 -14.23
C LEU A 146 -0.55 -6.94 -15.09
N GLY A 147 -0.35 -8.22 -15.39
CA GLY A 147 0.83 -8.74 -16.10
C GLY A 147 1.91 -9.31 -15.19
N GLU A 148 1.97 -8.93 -13.91
CA GLU A 148 3.01 -9.36 -12.96
C GLU A 148 2.46 -10.16 -11.77
N VAL A 149 1.20 -9.97 -11.43
CA VAL A 149 0.54 -10.67 -10.32
C VAL A 149 0.22 -12.09 -10.74
N ALA A 150 0.74 -13.07 -9.98
CA ALA A 150 0.46 -14.48 -10.20
C ALA A 150 -0.91 -14.89 -9.63
N TYR A 151 -1.19 -14.45 -8.41
CA TYR A 151 -2.46 -14.68 -7.73
C TYR A 151 -2.93 -13.40 -7.03
N ALA A 152 -4.24 -13.15 -7.12
CA ALA A 152 -4.86 -12.04 -6.41
C ALA A 152 -5.94 -12.55 -5.45
N ILE A 153 -6.00 -11.99 -4.25
CA ILE A 153 -7.15 -12.14 -3.39
C ILE A 153 -8.22 -11.18 -3.89
N VAL A 154 -9.32 -11.73 -4.39
CA VAL A 154 -10.48 -10.96 -4.82
C VAL A 154 -11.62 -11.13 -3.81
N THR A 155 -12.45 -10.11 -3.66
CA THR A 155 -13.69 -10.20 -2.90
C THR A 155 -14.82 -10.62 -3.82
N ALA A 156 -15.69 -11.51 -3.37
CA ALA A 156 -16.89 -11.91 -4.10
C ALA A 156 -18.07 -12.03 -3.11
N ARG A 157 -19.29 -11.77 -3.56
CA ARG A 157 -20.48 -12.04 -2.76
C ARG A 157 -20.96 -13.46 -3.00
N ASP A 158 -21.22 -14.17 -1.91
CA ASP A 158 -21.89 -15.47 -1.97
C ASP A 158 -23.40 -15.30 -2.22
N GLU A 159 -24.13 -16.43 -2.28
CA GLU A 159 -25.58 -16.45 -2.50
C GLU A 159 -26.36 -15.75 -1.37
N GLN A 160 -25.81 -15.69 -0.17
CA GLN A 160 -26.40 -15.01 1.00
C GLN A 160 -26.01 -13.52 1.03
N GLY A 161 -25.17 -13.06 0.10
CA GLY A 161 -24.69 -11.68 0.01
C GLY A 161 -23.50 -11.38 0.92
N ALA A 162 -22.94 -12.37 1.63
CA ALA A 162 -21.77 -12.20 2.46
C ALA A 162 -20.50 -12.03 1.59
N CYS A 163 -19.56 -11.25 2.09
CA CYS A 163 -18.29 -11.02 1.38
C CYS A 163 -17.31 -12.15 1.68
N GLN A 164 -16.91 -12.87 0.64
CA GLN A 164 -15.93 -13.95 0.71
C GLN A 164 -14.66 -13.56 -0.02
N MET A 165 -13.50 -13.88 0.55
CA MET A 165 -12.22 -13.78 -0.15
C MET A 165 -11.99 -15.04 -1.00
N VAL A 166 -11.51 -14.85 -2.23
CA VAL A 166 -11.16 -15.93 -3.15
C VAL A 166 -9.76 -15.67 -3.70
N ILE A 167 -8.89 -16.67 -3.65
CA ILE A 167 -7.57 -16.59 -4.28
C ILE A 167 -7.77 -16.89 -5.77
N ALA A 168 -7.59 -15.91 -6.62
CA ALA A 168 -7.82 -16.00 -8.06
C ALA A 168 -6.49 -16.08 -8.82
N PRO A 169 -6.28 -17.04 -9.73
CA PRO A 169 -5.17 -17.02 -10.66
C PRO A 169 -5.28 -15.80 -11.58
N ALA A 170 -4.20 -15.00 -11.65
CA ALA A 170 -4.23 -13.69 -12.31
C ALA A 170 -3.34 -13.60 -13.55
N GLY A 171 -2.61 -14.66 -13.89
CA GLY A 171 -1.62 -14.65 -14.96
C GLY A 171 -2.14 -14.73 -16.40
N GLU A 172 -3.46 -14.79 -16.63
CA GLU A 172 -4.05 -14.98 -17.95
C GLU A 172 -4.34 -13.64 -18.66
N PRO A 173 -3.60 -13.28 -19.75
CA PRO A 173 -3.72 -11.96 -20.39
C PRO A 173 -5.12 -11.62 -20.91
N HIS A 174 -5.91 -12.62 -21.35
CA HIS A 174 -7.25 -12.40 -21.87
C HIS A 174 -8.25 -11.88 -20.82
N ARG A 175 -7.88 -11.90 -19.54
CA ARG A 175 -8.67 -11.38 -18.42
C ARG A 175 -8.38 -9.93 -18.10
N TRP A 176 -7.32 -9.36 -18.68
CA TRP A 176 -6.86 -8.02 -18.34
C TRP A 176 -7.39 -6.99 -19.33
N ARG A 177 -7.85 -5.87 -18.80
CA ARG A 177 -8.19 -4.67 -19.56
C ARG A 177 -7.36 -3.51 -19.01
N THR A 178 -6.12 -3.42 -19.45
CA THR A 178 -5.18 -2.37 -19.02
C THR A 178 -5.43 -1.04 -19.71
N GLU A 179 -6.08 -1.05 -20.87
CA GLU A 179 -6.44 0.14 -21.65
C GLU A 179 -7.43 1.07 -20.91
N VAL A 180 -8.15 0.55 -19.93
CA VAL A 180 -9.06 1.36 -19.11
C VAL A 180 -8.31 2.20 -18.06
N TRP A 181 -7.00 1.94 -17.87
CA TRP A 181 -6.14 2.70 -16.97
C TRP A 181 -5.57 3.94 -17.66
N ASP A 182 -6.45 4.81 -18.18
CA ASP A 182 -6.11 6.08 -18.81
C ASP A 182 -6.03 7.18 -17.74
N VAL A 183 -4.92 7.22 -17.02
CA VAL A 183 -4.68 8.11 -15.88
C VAL A 183 -3.38 8.88 -16.03
N THR A 184 -3.26 10.02 -15.34
CA THR A 184 -2.07 10.87 -15.36
C THR A 184 -1.15 10.66 -14.16
N ALA A 185 -1.51 9.73 -13.27
CA ALA A 185 -0.78 9.44 -12.03
C ALA A 185 -0.85 7.94 -11.71
N MET A 186 0.12 7.43 -10.95
CA MET A 186 0.21 6.00 -10.62
C MET A 186 0.23 5.10 -11.87
N VAL A 187 0.67 5.62 -13.00
CA VAL A 187 0.70 4.91 -14.30
C VAL A 187 1.50 3.62 -14.19
N GLY A 188 2.64 3.65 -13.48
CA GLY A 188 3.53 2.51 -13.27
C GLY A 188 2.91 1.34 -12.50
N THR A 189 1.71 1.48 -11.92
CA THR A 189 1.03 0.34 -11.31
C THR A 189 0.45 -0.64 -12.33
N SER A 190 0.34 -0.28 -13.61
CA SER A 190 -0.36 -1.08 -14.63
C SER A 190 -1.68 -1.64 -14.11
N SER A 191 -2.49 -0.75 -13.54
CA SER A 191 -3.81 -1.13 -13.04
C SER A 191 -4.80 -1.29 -14.20
N GLY A 192 -5.98 -1.78 -13.92
CA GLY A 192 -7.01 -1.94 -14.93
C GLY A 192 -8.22 -2.68 -14.40
N GLU A 193 -8.95 -3.31 -15.31
CA GLU A 193 -10.03 -4.20 -14.99
C GLU A 193 -9.57 -5.67 -15.14
N PHE A 194 -10.02 -6.52 -14.24
CA PHE A 194 -9.77 -7.95 -14.23
C PHE A 194 -11.09 -8.73 -14.32
N ASN A 195 -11.23 -9.53 -15.36
CA ASN A 195 -12.39 -10.40 -15.55
C ASN A 195 -12.26 -11.67 -14.71
N THR A 196 -13.20 -11.86 -13.79
CA THR A 196 -13.24 -13.03 -12.90
C THR A 196 -14.12 -14.17 -13.43
N ASP A 197 -14.80 -14.01 -14.57
CA ASP A 197 -15.74 -15.01 -15.09
C ASP A 197 -15.09 -16.39 -15.24
N HIS A 198 -15.78 -17.40 -14.72
CA HIS A 198 -15.36 -18.81 -14.74
C HIS A 198 -14.10 -19.17 -13.95
N LEU A 199 -13.55 -18.23 -13.16
CA LEU A 199 -12.48 -18.59 -12.22
C LEU A 199 -13.03 -19.50 -11.12
N PRO A 200 -12.24 -20.48 -10.64
CA PRO A 200 -12.72 -21.44 -9.65
C PRO A 200 -12.99 -20.75 -8.31
N ALA A 201 -14.08 -21.15 -7.65
CA ALA A 201 -14.45 -20.75 -6.30
C ALA A 201 -14.82 -21.97 -5.43
N SER A 202 -14.15 -23.11 -5.67
CA SER A 202 -14.23 -24.28 -4.79
C SER A 202 -13.47 -24.05 -3.49
N GLN A 203 -13.65 -24.93 -2.51
CA GLN A 203 -13.09 -24.80 -1.16
C GLN A 203 -11.58 -24.56 -1.13
N GLU A 204 -10.82 -25.06 -2.08
CA GLU A 204 -9.37 -24.85 -2.19
C GLU A 204 -8.97 -23.40 -2.58
N TRP A 205 -9.92 -22.62 -3.15
CA TRP A 205 -9.72 -21.23 -3.57
C TRP A 205 -10.38 -20.22 -2.62
N LEU A 206 -11.35 -20.66 -1.79
CA LEU A 206 -11.98 -19.82 -0.80
C LEU A 206 -11.00 -19.57 0.36
N LEU A 207 -10.72 -18.30 0.68
CA LEU A 207 -9.80 -17.91 1.73
C LEU A 207 -10.57 -17.43 2.96
N GLY A 208 -10.40 -18.12 4.08
CA GLY A 208 -11.05 -17.81 5.35
C GLY A 208 -12.57 -18.00 5.31
N GLN A 209 -13.23 -17.56 6.36
CA GLN A 209 -14.70 -17.56 6.45
C GLN A 209 -15.29 -16.29 5.79
N PRO A 210 -16.56 -16.28 5.40
CA PRO A 210 -17.23 -15.04 4.99
C PRO A 210 -17.05 -13.93 6.00
N GLY A 211 -16.71 -12.73 5.53
CA GLY A 211 -16.42 -11.58 6.39
C GLY A 211 -14.99 -11.50 6.95
N ALA A 212 -14.15 -12.51 6.75
CA ALA A 212 -12.79 -12.54 7.32
C ALA A 212 -11.90 -11.36 6.86
N LEU A 213 -12.13 -10.78 5.68
CA LEU A 213 -11.42 -9.60 5.21
C LEU A 213 -11.54 -8.40 6.17
N TRP A 214 -12.69 -8.28 6.83
CA TRP A 214 -13.03 -7.14 7.70
C TRP A 214 -12.59 -7.34 9.15
N MET A 215 -11.88 -8.45 9.44
CA MET A 215 -11.42 -8.72 10.79
C MET A 215 -10.30 -7.77 11.18
N GLU A 216 -10.44 -7.19 12.37
CA GLU A 216 -9.43 -6.30 12.95
C GLU A 216 -8.40 -7.08 13.80
N PRO A 217 -7.19 -6.58 13.93
CA PRO A 217 -6.67 -5.29 13.46
C PRO A 217 -6.14 -5.31 12.01
N ASP A 218 -6.37 -6.35 11.25
CA ASP A 218 -5.73 -6.50 9.94
C ASP A 218 -6.30 -5.57 8.88
N PHE A 219 -7.59 -5.25 8.96
CA PHE A 219 -8.25 -4.40 7.97
C PHE A 219 -7.95 -2.91 8.18
N ASN A 220 -8.60 -2.27 9.15
CA ASN A 220 -8.37 -0.85 9.41
C ASN A 220 -7.06 -0.59 10.17
N GLY A 221 -6.71 -1.45 11.12
CA GLY A 221 -5.40 -1.39 11.77
C GLY A 221 -4.26 -1.53 10.76
N GLY A 222 -4.44 -2.34 9.70
CA GLY A 222 -3.48 -2.52 8.60
C GLY A 222 -3.21 -1.30 7.73
N VAL A 223 -4.02 -0.24 7.83
CA VAL A 223 -3.87 1.02 7.08
C VAL A 223 -2.51 1.70 7.32
N TRP A 224 -1.81 1.38 8.41
CA TRP A 224 -0.46 1.87 8.66
C TRP A 224 0.51 1.61 7.50
N ARG A 225 0.31 0.51 6.73
CA ARG A 225 1.18 0.17 5.59
C ARG A 225 1.05 1.19 4.47
N LEU A 226 -0.16 1.65 4.20
CA LEU A 226 -0.41 2.77 3.28
C LEU A 226 0.20 4.07 3.82
N CYS A 227 0.03 4.34 5.12
CA CYS A 227 0.59 5.52 5.77
C CYS A 227 2.12 5.58 5.66
N ALA A 228 2.81 4.45 5.78
CA ALA A 228 4.25 4.36 5.57
C ALA A 228 4.65 4.78 4.14
N GLY A 229 3.90 4.32 3.14
CA GLY A 229 4.08 4.72 1.73
C GLY A 229 3.86 6.22 1.51
N TYR A 230 2.78 6.77 2.07
CA TYR A 230 2.53 8.21 1.97
C TYR A 230 3.63 9.05 2.62
N ALA A 231 4.10 8.67 3.81
CA ALA A 231 5.18 9.36 4.50
C ALA A 231 6.49 9.33 3.70
N GLY A 232 6.81 8.20 3.07
CA GLY A 232 7.96 8.07 2.16
C GLY A 232 7.86 8.98 0.95
N ALA A 233 6.71 9.01 0.29
CA ALA A 233 6.46 9.90 -0.85
C ALA A 233 6.52 11.39 -0.46
N MET A 234 5.95 11.77 0.70
CA MET A 234 6.04 13.14 1.22
C MET A 234 7.48 13.56 1.52
N THR A 235 8.30 12.61 2.00
CA THR A 235 9.74 12.85 2.24
C THR A 235 10.49 13.04 0.92
N ALA A 236 10.20 12.24 -0.11
CA ALA A 236 10.76 12.43 -1.44
C ALA A 236 10.39 13.79 -2.06
N ILE A 237 9.12 14.19 -1.92
CA ILE A 237 8.64 15.51 -2.37
C ILE A 237 9.38 16.63 -1.64
N ALA A 238 9.59 16.52 -0.33
CA ALA A 238 10.33 17.53 0.44
C ALA A 238 11.78 17.64 -0.05
N SER A 239 12.47 16.53 -0.22
CA SER A 239 13.85 16.48 -0.75
C SER A 239 13.94 17.07 -2.15
N ALA A 240 13.10 16.61 -3.07
CA ALA A 240 13.09 17.07 -4.45
C ALA A 240 12.72 18.58 -4.57
N THR A 241 11.88 19.09 -3.66
CA THR A 241 11.55 20.53 -3.61
C THR A 241 12.75 21.36 -3.13
N LEU A 242 13.47 20.86 -2.13
CA LEU A 242 14.70 21.51 -1.66
C LEU A 242 15.76 21.56 -2.77
N ASP A 243 15.94 20.45 -3.51
CA ASP A 243 16.89 20.38 -4.61
C ASP A 243 16.49 21.32 -5.75
N HIS A 244 15.19 21.39 -6.06
CA HIS A 244 14.67 22.37 -7.02
C HIS A 244 14.94 23.82 -6.58
N ALA A 245 14.74 24.14 -5.31
CA ALA A 245 15.03 25.48 -4.79
C ALA A 245 16.53 25.82 -4.84
N ARG A 246 17.40 24.86 -4.53
CA ARG A 246 18.86 25.00 -4.63
C ARG A 246 19.30 25.28 -6.06
N GLN A 247 18.83 24.47 -7.01
CA GLN A 247 19.16 24.64 -8.44
C GLN A 247 18.72 25.99 -9.02
N ARG A 248 17.69 26.60 -8.42
CA ARG A 248 17.15 27.90 -8.81
C ARG A 248 17.72 29.07 -8.02
N GLY A 249 18.58 28.84 -7.05
CA GLY A 249 19.14 29.88 -6.18
C GLY A 249 18.10 30.55 -5.25
N LEU A 250 17.03 29.80 -4.89
CA LEU A 250 15.92 30.31 -4.09
C LEU A 250 16.09 30.09 -2.58
N CYS A 251 17.15 29.40 -2.15
CA CYS A 251 17.33 29.04 -0.75
C CYS A 251 17.61 30.26 0.17
N ASP A 252 18.08 31.36 -0.36
CA ASP A 252 18.33 32.60 0.41
C ASP A 252 17.11 33.51 0.50
N ASP A 253 16.07 33.25 -0.29
CA ASP A 253 14.80 33.99 -0.23
C ASP A 253 14.03 33.59 1.05
N ALA A 254 13.76 34.56 1.92
CA ALA A 254 13.14 34.31 3.22
C ALA A 254 11.77 33.64 3.13
N PRO A 255 10.83 34.03 2.24
CA PRO A 255 9.58 33.33 2.03
C PRO A 255 9.77 31.88 1.58
N THR A 256 10.74 31.59 0.71
CA THR A 256 11.03 30.22 0.25
C THR A 256 11.59 29.36 1.37
N ARG A 257 12.50 29.89 2.19
CA ARG A 257 13.02 29.16 3.37
C ARG A 257 11.91 28.79 4.34
N LEU A 258 10.98 29.68 4.64
CA LEU A 258 9.82 29.36 5.50
C LEU A 258 8.95 28.25 4.88
N ARG A 259 8.67 28.32 3.59
CA ARG A 259 7.90 27.28 2.90
C ARG A 259 8.61 25.91 2.95
N LEU A 260 9.92 25.89 2.71
CA LEU A 260 10.74 24.68 2.83
C LEU A 260 10.70 24.09 4.24
N GLY A 261 10.77 24.96 5.27
CA GLY A 261 10.63 24.54 6.66
C GLY A 261 9.27 23.89 6.95
N HIS A 262 8.18 24.48 6.46
CA HIS A 262 6.84 23.88 6.57
C HIS A 262 6.69 22.58 5.77
N ILE A 263 7.27 22.49 4.56
CA ILE A 263 7.28 21.26 3.76
C ILE A 263 7.98 20.13 4.52
N ALA A 264 9.13 20.39 5.13
CA ALA A 264 9.85 19.43 5.96
C ALA A 264 9.04 19.04 7.21
N HIS A 265 8.39 20.02 7.87
CA HIS A 265 7.52 19.78 9.02
C HIS A 265 6.37 18.82 8.68
N HIS A 266 5.67 19.04 7.55
CA HIS A 266 4.58 18.18 7.12
C HIS A 266 5.05 16.74 6.80
N ALA A 267 6.22 16.59 6.16
CA ALA A 267 6.81 15.27 5.94
C ALA A 267 7.15 14.55 7.26
N HIS A 268 7.69 15.28 8.25
CA HIS A 268 7.96 14.74 9.59
C HIS A 268 6.66 14.37 10.34
N THR A 269 5.63 15.18 10.23
CA THR A 269 4.29 14.84 10.77
C THR A 269 3.79 13.51 10.23
N ALA A 270 3.88 13.31 8.92
CA ALA A 270 3.49 12.06 8.28
C ALA A 270 4.32 10.86 8.76
N LEU A 271 5.64 11.04 8.89
CA LEU A 271 6.53 10.01 9.40
C LEU A 271 6.17 9.60 10.84
N LEU A 272 6.00 10.56 11.75
CA LEU A 272 5.69 10.30 13.16
C LEU A 272 4.34 9.57 13.32
N TRP A 273 3.30 10.02 12.64
CA TRP A 273 1.99 9.39 12.69
C TRP A 273 2.00 7.97 12.10
N SER A 274 2.64 7.78 10.94
CA SER A 274 2.72 6.46 10.30
C SER A 274 3.55 5.48 11.13
N TRP A 275 4.63 5.95 11.74
CA TRP A 275 5.45 5.14 12.65
C TRP A 275 4.69 4.72 13.91
N GLN A 276 3.97 5.67 14.53
CA GLN A 276 3.12 5.38 15.68
C GLN A 276 2.03 4.35 15.33
N ALA A 277 1.37 4.50 14.18
CA ALA A 277 0.37 3.56 13.70
C ALA A 277 0.95 2.16 13.50
N CYS A 278 2.11 2.03 12.87
CA CYS A 278 2.82 0.76 12.69
C CYS A 278 3.09 0.07 14.03
N ARG A 279 3.64 0.79 14.99
CA ARG A 279 3.97 0.23 16.31
C ARG A 279 2.72 -0.22 17.07
N THR A 280 1.65 0.56 17.01
CA THR A 280 0.41 0.26 17.72
C THR A 280 -0.33 -0.92 17.08
N ALA A 281 -0.36 -1.00 15.76
CA ALA A 281 -1.06 -2.06 15.03
C ALA A 281 -0.54 -3.47 15.32
N GLU A 282 0.71 -3.59 15.69
CA GLU A 282 1.33 -4.89 15.95
C GLU A 282 1.41 -5.25 17.46
N LEU A 283 0.78 -4.45 18.32
CA LEU A 283 0.71 -4.76 19.76
C LEU A 283 -0.40 -5.77 20.05
N PRO A 284 -0.09 -6.88 20.74
CA PRO A 284 -1.10 -7.87 21.11
C PRO A 284 -2.18 -7.28 22.04
N GLY A 285 -3.44 -7.62 21.78
CA GLY A 285 -4.57 -7.25 22.65
C GLY A 285 -5.06 -5.80 22.54
N GLU A 286 -4.46 -4.99 21.67
CA GLU A 286 -4.76 -3.55 21.52
C GLU A 286 -5.56 -3.24 20.24
N THR A 287 -6.46 -4.12 19.82
CA THR A 287 -7.15 -4.04 18.53
C THR A 287 -7.82 -2.69 18.27
N ASN A 288 -8.66 -2.20 19.18
CA ASN A 288 -9.35 -0.92 18.99
C ASN A 288 -8.39 0.26 18.90
N ARG A 289 -7.33 0.23 19.71
CA ARG A 289 -6.27 1.24 19.66
C ARG A 289 -5.49 1.20 18.36
N ALA A 290 -5.15 0.01 17.88
CA ALA A 290 -4.49 -0.20 16.59
C ALA A 290 -5.32 0.40 15.45
N VAL A 291 -6.62 0.12 15.42
CA VAL A 291 -7.56 0.66 14.43
C VAL A 291 -7.62 2.18 14.54
N ALA A 292 -7.95 2.72 15.70
CA ALA A 292 -8.10 4.17 15.88
C ALA A 292 -6.81 4.92 15.53
N THR A 293 -5.64 4.44 15.99
CA THR A 293 -4.36 5.09 15.69
C THR A 293 -4.05 5.07 14.20
N SER A 294 -4.28 3.95 13.51
CA SER A 294 -4.03 3.84 12.07
C SER A 294 -4.94 4.76 11.25
N LEU A 295 -6.20 4.89 11.64
CA LEU A 295 -7.15 5.75 10.94
C LEU A 295 -6.91 7.24 11.22
N PHE A 296 -6.59 7.63 12.47
CA PHE A 296 -6.14 9.00 12.78
C PHE A 296 -4.82 9.35 12.08
N ALA A 297 -3.88 8.41 11.99
CA ALA A 297 -2.66 8.62 11.22
C ALA A 297 -2.97 8.90 9.75
N ARG A 298 -3.92 8.15 9.16
CA ARG A 298 -4.35 8.36 7.78
C ARG A 298 -4.92 9.77 7.56
N GLU A 299 -5.75 10.26 8.48
CA GLU A 299 -6.32 11.61 8.42
C GLU A 299 -5.26 12.69 8.61
N ALA A 300 -4.39 12.55 9.61
CA ALA A 300 -3.31 13.49 9.87
C ALA A 300 -2.35 13.61 8.66
N ILE A 301 -2.05 12.49 8.02
CA ILE A 301 -1.20 12.45 6.82
C ILE A 301 -1.91 13.12 5.63
N GLU A 302 -3.21 12.89 5.43
CA GLU A 302 -3.98 13.56 4.38
C GLU A 302 -3.92 15.08 4.51
N SER A 303 -4.21 15.58 5.71
CA SER A 303 -4.17 17.02 6.02
C SER A 303 -2.77 17.60 5.82
N ALA A 304 -1.74 16.91 6.32
CA ALA A 304 -0.35 17.32 6.15
C ALA A 304 0.10 17.31 4.68
N ALA A 305 -0.31 16.30 3.91
CA ALA A 305 0.01 16.19 2.50
C ALA A 305 -0.67 17.31 1.69
N ALA A 306 -1.93 17.62 1.94
CA ALA A 306 -2.63 18.71 1.29
C ALA A 306 -1.91 20.05 1.49
N ALA A 307 -1.51 20.35 2.73
CA ALA A 307 -0.75 21.56 3.05
C ALA A 307 0.65 21.56 2.39
N GLN A 308 1.36 20.43 2.46
CA GLN A 308 2.67 20.29 1.82
C GLN A 308 2.61 20.57 0.32
N LEU A 309 1.66 19.95 -0.39
CA LEU A 309 1.54 20.05 -1.84
C LEU A 309 1.23 21.49 -2.30
N GLN A 310 0.43 22.25 -1.54
CA GLN A 310 0.19 23.66 -1.82
C GLN A 310 1.48 24.50 -1.72
N LEU A 311 2.34 24.21 -0.77
CA LEU A 311 3.62 24.91 -0.59
C LEU A 311 4.61 24.55 -1.69
N VAL A 312 4.65 23.29 -2.09
CA VAL A 312 5.47 22.80 -3.22
C VAL A 312 5.10 23.53 -4.51
N GLU A 313 3.81 23.69 -4.81
CA GLU A 313 3.33 24.43 -5.98
C GLU A 313 3.78 25.89 -5.99
N ARG A 314 3.80 26.54 -4.84
CA ARG A 314 4.27 27.92 -4.70
C ARG A 314 5.77 28.08 -4.96
N ILE A 315 6.58 27.04 -4.71
CA ILE A 315 8.03 27.06 -4.96
C ILE A 315 8.34 26.66 -6.40
N ALA A 316 7.76 25.56 -6.86
CA ALA A 316 8.10 24.95 -8.15
C ALA A 316 7.30 25.55 -9.33
N GLY A 317 6.09 26.12 -9.07
CA GLY A 317 5.26 26.75 -10.07
C GLY A 317 4.93 25.81 -11.25
N THR A 318 4.95 26.36 -12.45
CA THR A 318 4.63 25.62 -13.69
C THR A 318 5.63 24.50 -14.02
N SER A 319 6.81 24.47 -13.37
CA SER A 319 7.81 23.41 -13.61
C SER A 319 7.32 22.03 -13.16
N LEU A 320 6.37 21.96 -12.23
CA LEU A 320 5.71 20.71 -11.83
C LEU A 320 4.98 20.01 -12.98
N HIS A 321 4.47 20.78 -13.92
CA HIS A 321 3.64 20.28 -15.04
C HIS A 321 4.47 19.90 -16.28
N ARG A 322 5.78 20.05 -16.24
CA ARG A 322 6.66 19.62 -17.35
C ARG A 322 6.72 18.10 -17.41
N ARG A 323 6.61 17.54 -18.62
CA ARG A 323 6.87 16.11 -18.85
C ARG A 323 8.30 15.77 -18.40
N GLY A 324 8.49 14.64 -17.72
CA GLY A 324 9.78 14.24 -17.15
C GLY A 324 10.16 14.93 -15.83
N SER A 325 9.29 15.80 -15.27
CA SER A 325 9.51 16.35 -13.92
C SER A 325 9.36 15.27 -12.86
N ALA A 326 10.47 14.85 -12.23
CA ALA A 326 10.45 13.88 -11.13
C ALA A 326 9.60 14.39 -9.95
N LEU A 327 9.77 15.68 -9.56
CA LEU A 327 8.94 16.29 -8.54
C LEU A 327 7.46 16.32 -8.94
N GLY A 328 7.17 16.66 -10.21
CA GLY A 328 5.80 16.65 -10.72
C GLY A 328 5.16 15.25 -10.69
N ARG A 329 5.93 14.20 -11.01
CA ARG A 329 5.47 12.81 -10.88
C ARG A 329 5.11 12.47 -9.43
N HIS A 330 6.01 12.69 -8.47
CA HIS A 330 5.74 12.41 -7.05
C HIS A 330 4.49 13.15 -6.54
N VAL A 331 4.30 14.41 -6.95
CA VAL A 331 3.13 15.22 -6.59
C VAL A 331 1.85 14.61 -7.17
N ARG A 332 1.83 14.23 -8.45
CA ARG A 332 0.65 13.62 -9.09
C ARG A 332 0.30 12.28 -8.46
N ASP A 333 1.32 11.42 -8.29
CA ASP A 333 1.14 10.07 -7.73
C ASP A 333 0.60 10.14 -6.30
N LEU A 334 1.15 11.01 -5.44
CA LEU A 334 0.67 11.17 -4.08
C LEU A 334 -0.76 11.72 -4.05
N ARG A 335 -1.07 12.75 -4.83
CA ARG A 335 -2.44 13.32 -4.91
C ARG A 335 -3.47 12.28 -5.28
N PHE A 336 -3.15 11.46 -6.28
CA PHE A 336 -4.02 10.38 -6.73
C PHE A 336 -4.19 9.30 -5.66
N PHE A 337 -3.08 8.83 -5.12
CA PHE A 337 -3.09 7.69 -4.20
C PHE A 337 -3.75 8.03 -2.85
N LEU A 338 -3.70 9.29 -2.42
CA LEU A 338 -4.42 9.76 -1.25
C LEU A 338 -5.96 9.64 -1.38
N ARG A 339 -6.50 9.57 -2.58
CA ARG A 339 -7.96 9.48 -2.84
C ARG A 339 -8.53 8.08 -2.64
N GLN A 340 -7.90 7.23 -1.87
CA GLN A 340 -8.46 5.92 -1.56
C GLN A 340 -9.81 6.02 -0.85
N ALA A 341 -10.67 5.01 -1.10
CA ALA A 341 -12.08 5.02 -0.77
C ALA A 341 -12.40 5.22 0.71
N ALA A 342 -13.57 5.81 0.97
CA ALA A 342 -14.23 5.92 2.26
C ALA A 342 -13.43 6.69 3.34
N LEU A 343 -12.82 7.81 2.98
CA LEU A 343 -12.01 8.63 3.89
C LEU A 343 -12.83 9.12 5.10
N ASP A 344 -13.99 9.74 4.85
CA ASP A 344 -14.87 10.23 5.92
C ASP A 344 -15.39 9.09 6.80
N GLY A 345 -15.75 7.94 6.20
CA GLY A 345 -16.18 6.76 6.96
C GLY A 345 -15.08 6.16 7.84
N LYS A 346 -13.82 6.25 7.40
CA LYS A 346 -12.68 5.82 8.22
C LYS A 346 -12.46 6.75 9.41
N LEU A 347 -12.58 8.05 9.22
CA LEU A 347 -12.48 9.02 10.30
C LEU A 347 -13.63 8.85 11.31
N ASP A 348 -14.86 8.62 10.85
CA ASP A 348 -16.00 8.33 11.69
C ASP A 348 -15.80 7.06 12.53
N THR A 349 -15.24 6.00 11.93
CA THR A 349 -14.86 4.78 12.66
C THR A 349 -13.83 5.08 13.77
N ALA A 350 -12.80 5.87 13.45
CA ALA A 350 -11.79 6.26 14.45
C ALA A 350 -12.39 7.07 15.58
N LEU A 351 -13.30 8.00 15.27
CA LEU A 351 -13.99 8.84 16.25
C LEU A 351 -14.87 7.99 17.18
N SER A 352 -15.62 7.04 16.65
CA SER A 352 -16.47 6.15 17.45
C SER A 352 -15.63 5.36 18.46
N LEU A 353 -14.51 4.79 18.04
CA LEU A 353 -13.58 4.08 18.93
C LEU A 353 -12.94 4.99 19.98
N TRP A 354 -12.65 6.24 19.63
CA TRP A 354 -12.10 7.23 20.56
C TRP A 354 -13.13 7.66 21.60
N GLN A 355 -14.39 7.85 21.22
CA GLN A 355 -15.48 8.21 22.14
C GLN A 355 -15.75 7.12 23.18
N ASP A 356 -15.68 5.85 22.77
CA ASP A 356 -15.86 4.71 23.67
C ASP A 356 -14.69 4.53 24.66
N GLN A 357 -13.52 5.12 24.36
CA GLN A 357 -12.28 4.98 25.13
C GLN A 357 -11.69 6.36 25.48
N THR A 358 -12.40 7.14 26.26
CA THR A 358 -12.02 8.52 26.67
C THR A 358 -10.62 8.64 27.30
N LEU A 359 -10.05 7.55 27.82
CA LEU A 359 -8.73 7.49 28.44
C LEU A 359 -7.59 7.19 27.47
N PHE A 360 -7.91 6.97 26.19
CA PHE A 360 -6.95 6.57 25.17
C PHE A 360 -5.70 7.49 25.06
N LEU A 361 -5.90 8.80 25.10
CA LEU A 361 -4.81 9.79 25.08
C LEU A 361 -4.03 9.85 26.40
N LEU A 362 -4.68 9.65 27.54
CA LEU A 362 -4.04 9.66 28.86
C LEU A 362 -3.20 8.40 29.06
N ASP A 363 -3.66 7.25 28.62
CA ASP A 363 -2.88 6.00 28.64
C ASP A 363 -1.64 6.09 27.78
N ASP A 364 -1.71 6.78 26.64
CA ASP A 364 -0.54 7.05 25.80
C ASP A 364 0.50 7.90 26.52
N LEU A 365 0.08 8.96 27.21
CA LEU A 365 0.99 9.80 28.00
C LEU A 365 1.67 9.02 29.15
N GLN A 366 0.94 8.14 29.84
CA GLN A 366 1.52 7.30 30.90
C GLN A 366 2.55 6.30 30.34
N ARG A 367 2.28 5.70 29.17
CA ARG A 367 3.23 4.81 28.49
C ARG A 367 4.46 5.54 27.96
N PHE A 368 4.33 6.78 27.46
CA PHE A 368 5.47 7.62 27.08
C PHE A 368 6.36 7.94 28.29
N ALA A 369 5.75 8.21 29.46
CA ALA A 369 6.48 8.48 30.68
C ALA A 369 7.22 7.24 31.26
N SER A 370 6.84 6.03 30.85
CA SER A 370 7.46 4.76 31.29
C SER A 370 8.52 4.21 30.33
N LEU A 371 8.78 4.86 29.19
CA LEU A 371 9.87 4.47 28.28
C LEU A 371 11.21 4.90 28.88
N PRO A 372 12.22 4.03 28.95
CA PRO A 372 13.58 4.44 29.34
C PRO A 372 14.11 5.45 28.31
N CYS A 373 14.70 6.53 28.83
CA CYS A 373 15.39 7.58 28.04
C CYS A 373 16.56 7.00 27.22
#